data_f15ac29b575f4013dd5048ca8c78bf35
#
_entry.id   f15ac29b575f4013dd5048ca8c78bf35
#
_cell.length_a   1.000
_cell.length_b   1.000
_cell.length_c   1.000
_cell.angle_alpha   90.00
_cell.angle_beta   90.00
_cell.angle_gamma   90.00
#
_symmetry.space_group_name_H-M   'P 1'
#
loop_
_entity.id
_entity.type
_entity.pdbx_description
1 polymer ?
#
loop_
_entity_poly.entity_id
_entity_poly.type
_entity_poly.pdbx_seq_one_letter_code
_entity_poly.pdbx_strand_id
1 'polypeptide(L)'
;LIIKSLKQQGFKIEGDRVSAPIDLNKEYIRHLHAESVRHLIENSRAKLVPKEGKLLGYLANGCEVIPELISPRLVEAKSDTFEGLLFRYAALHWSIPISTGYGRRLRFLVIDEHNGKLIGLIGLADPVFNLGVRDKWVGWDKKAQQANLSHVMDAFVLGAVPPYSQLLCGKLVAMLVASKEVRNAFKRKYTGQQTLI
;
A
#
# COMPACT_ATOMS: atom_id res chain seq x y z
N LEU A 1 -20.40 -18.66 9.61
CA LEU A 1 -19.51 -18.37 8.51
C LEU A 1 -18.07 -18.17 9.00
N ILE A 2 -17.79 -17.21 9.90
CA ILE A 2 -16.45 -16.87 10.43
C ILE A 2 -15.76 -18.10 11.04
N ILE A 3 -16.42 -18.80 11.98
CA ILE A 3 -15.87 -20.00 12.65
C ILE A 3 -15.50 -21.08 11.64
N LYS A 4 -16.33 -21.32 10.62
CA LYS A 4 -16.07 -22.32 9.58
C LYS A 4 -14.84 -21.93 8.76
N SER A 5 -14.72 -20.67 8.38
CA SER A 5 -13.57 -20.12 7.64
C SER A 5 -12.27 -20.25 8.45
N LEU A 6 -12.29 -19.86 9.73
CA LEU A 6 -11.12 -19.98 10.60
C LEU A 6 -10.68 -21.44 10.78
N LYS A 7 -11.62 -22.37 10.98
CA LYS A 7 -11.29 -23.79 11.08
C LYS A 7 -10.71 -24.36 9.77
N GLN A 8 -11.25 -23.95 8.61
CA GLN A 8 -10.69 -24.33 7.30
C GLN A 8 -9.26 -23.81 7.09
N GLN A 9 -8.92 -22.66 7.70
CA GLN A 9 -7.58 -22.10 7.71
C GLN A 9 -6.67 -22.67 8.82
N GLY A 10 -7.08 -23.73 9.50
CA GLY A 10 -6.28 -24.43 10.50
C GLY A 10 -6.27 -23.78 11.89
N PHE A 11 -7.08 -22.74 12.13
CA PHE A 11 -7.22 -22.16 13.47
C PHE A 11 -7.99 -23.09 14.40
N LYS A 12 -7.50 -23.24 15.62
CA LYS A 12 -8.21 -23.94 16.70
C LYS A 12 -9.11 -22.97 17.44
N ILE A 13 -10.37 -23.38 17.65
CA ILE A 13 -11.37 -22.59 18.35
C ILE A 13 -11.87 -23.41 19.53
N GLU A 14 -11.59 -22.94 20.74
CA GLU A 14 -11.96 -23.56 22.00
C GLU A 14 -12.72 -22.52 22.85
N GLY A 15 -14.06 -22.61 22.88
CA GLY A 15 -14.90 -21.59 23.47
C GLY A 15 -14.70 -20.23 22.79
N ASP A 16 -14.34 -19.22 23.55
CA ASP A 16 -14.06 -17.85 23.04
C ASP A 16 -12.59 -17.63 22.62
N ARG A 17 -11.76 -18.66 22.74
CA ARG A 17 -10.35 -18.57 22.35
C ARG A 17 -10.12 -19.06 20.93
N VAL A 18 -9.45 -18.24 20.15
CA VAL A 18 -8.96 -18.56 18.80
C VAL A 18 -7.44 -18.68 18.87
N SER A 19 -6.91 -19.87 18.60
CA SER A 19 -5.47 -20.13 18.57
C SER A 19 -5.03 -20.28 17.13
N ALA A 20 -3.91 -19.62 16.77
CA ALA A 20 -3.31 -19.77 15.46
C ALA A 20 -2.79 -21.22 15.28
N PRO A 21 -2.66 -21.70 14.03
CA PRO A 21 -1.98 -22.97 13.74
C PRO A 21 -0.56 -22.97 14.32
N ILE A 22 -0.11 -24.14 14.77
CA ILE A 22 1.17 -24.27 15.50
C ILE A 22 2.37 -23.90 14.62
N ASP A 23 2.27 -24.11 13.30
CA ASP A 23 3.32 -23.78 12.33
C ASP A 23 2.96 -22.55 11.48
N LEU A 24 3.16 -21.36 12.04
CA LEU A 24 3.15 -20.09 11.28
C LEU A 24 4.47 -19.94 10.51
N ASN A 25 4.77 -20.88 9.63
CA ASN A 25 5.90 -20.72 8.74
C ASN A 25 5.61 -19.71 7.62
N LYS A 26 6.65 -19.28 6.93
CA LYS A 26 6.56 -18.27 5.88
C LYS A 26 5.62 -18.68 4.72
N GLU A 27 5.55 -19.96 4.41
CA GLU A 27 4.71 -20.49 3.33
C GLU A 27 3.23 -20.47 3.71
N TYR A 28 2.92 -20.84 4.94
CA TYR A 28 1.56 -20.77 5.46
C TYR A 28 1.03 -19.32 5.51
N ILE A 29 1.84 -18.36 5.96
CA ILE A 29 1.48 -16.95 5.97
C ILE A 29 1.23 -16.46 4.54
N ARG A 30 2.06 -16.84 3.56
CA ARG A 30 1.86 -16.52 2.15
C ARG A 30 0.56 -17.10 1.61
N HIS A 31 0.22 -18.33 1.99
CA HIS A 31 -1.03 -18.95 1.60
C HIS A 31 -2.25 -18.19 2.12
N LEU A 32 -2.25 -17.81 3.40
CA LEU A 32 -3.31 -16.97 3.99
C LEU A 32 -3.46 -15.62 3.28
N HIS A 33 -2.33 -14.97 2.96
CA HIS A 33 -2.34 -13.73 2.20
C HIS A 33 -2.91 -13.93 0.79
N ALA A 34 -2.54 -14.99 0.10
CA ALA A 34 -3.03 -15.29 -1.25
C ALA A 34 -4.55 -15.49 -1.29
N GLU A 35 -5.12 -16.18 -0.28
CA GLU A 35 -6.58 -16.31 -0.16
C GLU A 35 -7.28 -14.97 0.07
N SER A 36 -6.74 -14.14 0.96
CA SER A 36 -7.27 -12.82 1.23
C SER A 36 -7.21 -11.91 0.00
N VAL A 37 -6.09 -11.94 -0.74
CA VAL A 37 -5.92 -11.20 -2.00
C VAL A 37 -6.92 -11.68 -3.06
N ARG A 38 -7.13 -13.00 -3.19
CA ARG A 38 -8.13 -13.57 -4.11
C ARG A 38 -9.52 -13.02 -3.82
N HIS A 39 -9.93 -12.99 -2.55
CA HIS A 39 -11.20 -12.43 -2.14
C HIS A 39 -11.33 -10.92 -2.49
N LEU A 40 -10.26 -10.14 -2.30
CA LEU A 40 -10.23 -8.73 -2.69
C LEU A 40 -10.37 -8.55 -4.21
N ILE A 41 -9.71 -9.40 -5.01
CA ILE A 41 -9.81 -9.40 -6.47
C ILE A 41 -11.25 -9.70 -6.90
N GLU A 42 -11.87 -10.75 -6.36
CA GLU A 42 -13.25 -11.14 -6.67
C GLU A 42 -14.23 -10.01 -6.36
N ASN A 43 -14.13 -9.39 -5.19
CA ASN A 43 -14.98 -8.27 -4.79
C ASN A 43 -14.80 -7.01 -5.65
N SER A 44 -13.61 -6.83 -6.22
CA SER A 44 -13.27 -5.67 -7.06
C SER A 44 -13.59 -5.90 -8.53
N ARG A 45 -13.75 -7.14 -8.97
CA ARG A 45 -13.81 -7.56 -10.36
C ARG A 45 -14.89 -6.82 -11.17
N ALA A 46 -16.10 -6.75 -10.64
CA ALA A 46 -17.22 -6.11 -11.34
C ALA A 46 -16.96 -4.63 -11.70
N LYS A 47 -16.18 -3.92 -10.87
CA LYS A 47 -15.85 -2.50 -11.07
C LYS A 47 -14.62 -2.29 -11.96
N LEU A 48 -13.72 -3.26 -12.04
CA LEU A 48 -12.42 -3.12 -12.70
C LEU A 48 -12.42 -3.71 -14.12
N VAL A 49 -13.07 -4.86 -14.35
CA VAL A 49 -13.08 -5.57 -15.63
C VAL A 49 -13.49 -4.66 -16.81
N PRO A 50 -14.53 -3.80 -16.73
CA PRO A 50 -14.90 -2.95 -17.84
C PRO A 50 -13.82 -1.94 -18.27
N LYS A 51 -12.84 -1.69 -17.41
CA LYS A 51 -11.75 -0.71 -17.60
C LYS A 51 -10.38 -1.37 -17.71
N GLU A 52 -10.30 -2.68 -17.60
CA GLU A 52 -9.06 -3.44 -17.47
C GLU A 52 -8.13 -3.24 -18.67
N GLY A 53 -8.64 -3.26 -19.89
CA GLY A 53 -7.82 -3.03 -21.08
C GLY A 53 -7.08 -1.69 -21.05
N LYS A 54 -7.74 -0.63 -20.55
CA LYS A 54 -7.09 0.68 -20.40
C LYS A 54 -6.08 0.67 -19.25
N LEU A 55 -6.38 -0.02 -18.13
CA LEU A 55 -5.50 -0.11 -16.95
C LEU A 55 -4.23 -0.90 -17.28
N LEU A 56 -4.35 -2.01 -18.00
CA LEU A 56 -3.22 -2.82 -18.47
C LEU A 56 -2.28 -2.03 -19.37
N GLY A 57 -2.80 -1.08 -20.16
CA GLY A 57 -1.99 -0.21 -20.99
C GLY A 57 -0.95 0.64 -20.22
N TYR A 58 -1.12 0.79 -18.90
CA TYR A 58 -0.15 1.47 -18.03
C TYR A 58 0.91 0.54 -17.43
N LEU A 59 0.77 -0.75 -17.58
CA LEU A 59 1.81 -1.72 -17.18
C LEU A 59 2.77 -1.93 -18.34
N ALA A 60 4.06 -1.83 -18.09
CA ALA A 60 5.08 -1.99 -19.13
C ALA A 60 5.31 -3.48 -19.42
N ASN A 61 5.63 -3.77 -20.70
CA ASN A 61 6.36 -4.98 -21.06
C ASN A 61 7.85 -4.76 -20.86
N GLY A 62 8.62 -5.84 -20.69
CA GLY A 62 10.05 -5.72 -20.44
C GLY A 62 10.82 -4.98 -21.54
N CYS A 63 10.39 -5.11 -22.80
CA CYS A 63 11.01 -4.42 -23.94
C CYS A 63 10.68 -2.91 -24.02
N GLU A 64 9.69 -2.43 -23.27
CA GLU A 64 9.33 -1.00 -23.22
C GLU A 64 10.14 -0.22 -22.17
N VAL A 65 10.94 -0.90 -21.36
CA VAL A 65 11.72 -0.28 -20.28
C VAL A 65 13.18 -0.18 -20.70
N ILE A 66 13.68 1.05 -20.78
CA ILE A 66 15.08 1.35 -21.04
C ILE A 66 15.66 1.92 -19.75
N PRO A 67 16.51 1.15 -19.02
CA PRO A 67 16.95 1.53 -17.68
C PRO A 67 17.59 2.93 -17.58
N GLU A 68 18.35 3.31 -18.61
CA GLU A 68 19.07 4.59 -18.66
C GLU A 68 18.13 5.80 -18.87
N LEU A 69 16.90 5.55 -19.33
CA LEU A 69 15.93 6.58 -19.64
C LEU A 69 14.79 6.66 -18.60
N ILE A 70 14.84 5.83 -17.55
CA ILE A 70 13.83 5.87 -16.48
C ILE A 70 13.80 7.26 -15.84
N SER A 71 12.66 7.94 -15.96
CA SER A 71 12.42 9.28 -15.42
C SER A 71 11.17 9.28 -14.55
N PRO A 72 11.29 9.13 -13.21
CA PRO A 72 10.14 8.96 -12.34
C PRO A 72 9.44 10.29 -12.06
N ARG A 73 8.12 10.33 -12.28
CA ARG A 73 7.23 11.42 -11.88
C ARG A 73 6.15 10.93 -10.93
N LEU A 74 5.90 11.69 -9.87
CA LEU A 74 4.83 11.41 -8.91
C LEU A 74 3.50 12.02 -9.38
N VAL A 75 2.44 11.20 -9.37
CA VAL A 75 1.07 11.61 -9.67
C VAL A 75 0.17 11.26 -8.50
N GLU A 76 -0.48 12.27 -7.90
CA GLU A 76 -1.41 12.03 -6.79
C GLU A 76 -2.65 11.26 -7.28
N ALA A 77 -2.93 10.12 -6.65
CA ALA A 77 -4.06 9.25 -6.98
C ALA A 77 -5.25 9.55 -6.05
N LYS A 78 -6.16 10.40 -6.50
CA LYS A 78 -7.40 10.73 -5.78
C LYS A 78 -8.46 9.63 -5.99
N SER A 79 -9.40 9.49 -5.04
CA SER A 79 -10.33 8.35 -5.02
C SER A 79 -11.19 8.22 -6.26
N ASP A 80 -11.66 9.34 -6.81
CA ASP A 80 -12.65 9.38 -7.90
C ASP A 80 -12.04 9.70 -9.27
N THR A 81 -10.71 9.59 -9.38
CA THR A 81 -9.98 9.79 -10.63
C THR A 81 -9.55 8.48 -11.25
N PHE A 82 -9.12 8.55 -12.52
CA PHE A 82 -8.51 7.41 -13.20
C PHE A 82 -7.24 6.93 -12.49
N GLU A 83 -6.42 7.84 -11.99
CA GLU A 83 -5.21 7.56 -11.23
C GLU A 83 -5.54 6.77 -9.93
N GLY A 84 -6.65 7.15 -9.26
CA GLY A 84 -7.15 6.40 -8.10
C GLY A 84 -7.63 5.00 -8.46
N LEU A 85 -8.19 4.82 -9.67
CA LEU A 85 -8.57 3.51 -10.17
C LEU A 85 -7.36 2.65 -10.51
N LEU A 86 -6.36 3.24 -11.21
CA LEU A 86 -5.10 2.58 -11.55
C LEU A 86 -4.33 2.17 -10.29
N PHE A 87 -4.30 3.04 -9.26
CA PHE A 87 -3.71 2.70 -7.98
C PHE A 87 -4.38 1.47 -7.36
N ARG A 88 -5.72 1.43 -7.31
CA ARG A 88 -6.46 0.29 -6.76
C ARG A 88 -6.23 -0.99 -7.57
N TYR A 89 -6.21 -0.89 -8.89
CA TYR A 89 -5.95 -2.02 -9.77
C TYR A 89 -4.56 -2.60 -9.55
N ALA A 90 -3.52 -1.77 -9.61
CA ALA A 90 -2.15 -2.21 -9.39
C ALA A 90 -1.92 -2.75 -7.96
N ALA A 91 -2.59 -2.17 -6.97
CA ALA A 91 -2.50 -2.62 -5.57
C ALA A 91 -3.08 -4.02 -5.33
N LEU A 92 -4.01 -4.51 -6.18
CA LEU A 92 -4.53 -5.88 -6.09
C LEU A 92 -3.48 -6.95 -6.41
N HIS A 93 -2.38 -6.58 -7.07
CA HIS A 93 -1.26 -7.48 -7.37
C HIS A 93 -0.24 -7.58 -6.23
N TRP A 94 -0.45 -6.84 -5.14
CA TRP A 94 0.40 -6.94 -3.94
C TRP A 94 0.19 -8.27 -3.24
N SER A 95 1.27 -8.91 -2.82
CA SER A 95 1.24 -10.21 -2.12
C SER A 95 0.65 -10.13 -0.71
N ILE A 96 0.60 -8.94 -0.13
CA ILE A 96 0.01 -8.67 1.19
C ILE A 96 -1.30 -7.92 0.99
N PRO A 97 -2.41 -8.38 1.60
CA PRO A 97 -3.69 -7.69 1.50
C PRO A 97 -3.61 -6.26 2.01
N ILE A 98 -4.15 -5.33 1.23
CA ILE A 98 -4.17 -3.92 1.58
C ILE A 98 -5.49 -3.57 2.23
N SER A 99 -5.45 -3.08 3.47
CA SER A 99 -6.65 -2.65 4.16
C SER A 99 -7.22 -1.35 3.59
N THR A 100 -8.55 -1.24 3.58
CA THR A 100 -9.23 0.00 3.19
C THR A 100 -9.02 1.12 4.22
N GLY A 101 -8.77 0.79 5.50
CA GLY A 101 -8.41 1.64 6.64
C GLY A 101 -9.18 2.97 6.73
N TYR A 102 -9.10 3.57 7.90
CA TYR A 102 -9.66 4.90 8.19
C TYR A 102 -8.54 5.94 8.31
N GLY A 103 -8.92 7.22 8.40
CA GLY A 103 -8.00 8.32 8.67
C GLY A 103 -7.37 8.92 7.42
N ARG A 104 -6.27 9.63 7.64
CA ARG A 104 -5.54 10.35 6.57
C ARG A 104 -4.93 9.35 5.59
N ARG A 105 -5.04 9.65 4.31
CA ARG A 105 -4.44 8.84 3.25
C ARG A 105 -3.92 9.69 2.10
N LEU A 106 -2.70 9.41 1.71
CA LEU A 106 -2.08 9.90 0.47
C LEU A 106 -1.72 8.70 -0.40
N ARG A 107 -1.99 8.82 -1.68
CA ARG A 107 -1.66 7.80 -2.67
C ARG A 107 -1.01 8.45 -3.86
N PHE A 108 0.07 7.86 -4.35
CA PHE A 108 0.74 8.30 -5.56
C PHE A 108 1.04 7.13 -6.47
N LEU A 109 0.91 7.38 -7.76
CA LEU A 109 1.51 6.59 -8.81
C LEU A 109 2.90 7.15 -9.07
N VAL A 110 3.87 6.30 -9.27
CA VAL A 110 5.19 6.65 -9.82
C VAL A 110 5.16 6.27 -11.29
N ILE A 111 5.13 7.26 -12.17
CA ILE A 111 5.05 7.08 -13.62
C ILE A 111 6.41 7.35 -14.24
N ASP A 112 6.84 6.51 -15.18
CA ASP A 112 7.99 6.75 -16.00
C ASP A 112 7.62 7.76 -17.11
N GLU A 113 8.22 8.94 -17.11
CA GLU A 113 7.95 9.96 -18.12
C GLU A 113 8.43 9.55 -19.50
N HIS A 114 9.42 8.65 -19.58
CA HIS A 114 9.95 8.20 -20.86
C HIS A 114 8.91 7.42 -21.70
N ASN A 115 8.16 6.52 -21.06
CA ASN A 115 7.21 5.64 -21.76
C ASN A 115 5.76 5.76 -21.27
N GLY A 116 5.48 6.60 -20.28
CA GLY A 116 4.16 6.78 -19.68
C GLY A 116 3.66 5.62 -18.84
N LYS A 117 4.51 4.64 -18.49
CA LYS A 117 4.14 3.44 -17.75
C LYS A 117 4.30 3.60 -16.24
N LEU A 118 3.62 2.72 -15.51
CA LEU A 118 3.65 2.69 -14.06
C LEU A 118 4.92 2.00 -13.55
N ILE A 119 5.78 2.75 -12.86
CA ILE A 119 6.95 2.21 -12.14
C ILE A 119 6.52 1.57 -10.82
N GLY A 120 5.64 2.22 -10.07
CA GLY A 120 5.28 1.73 -8.73
C GLY A 120 4.22 2.58 -8.02
N LEU A 121 3.98 2.20 -6.77
CA LEU A 121 2.96 2.79 -5.91
C LEU A 121 3.55 3.29 -4.60
N ILE A 122 3.04 4.42 -4.13
CA ILE A 122 3.26 4.94 -2.77
C ILE A 122 1.89 5.15 -2.13
N GLY A 123 1.60 4.43 -1.06
CA GLY A 123 0.42 4.60 -0.25
C GLY A 123 0.79 4.90 1.18
N LEU A 124 0.41 6.08 1.69
CA LEU A 124 0.67 6.54 3.04
C LEU A 124 -0.64 6.66 3.81
N ALA A 125 -0.64 6.25 5.06
CA ALA A 125 -1.79 6.29 5.97
C ALA A 125 -1.40 6.75 7.37
N ASP A 126 -2.40 7.00 8.21
CA ASP A 126 -2.15 7.23 9.62
C ASP A 126 -1.46 6.02 10.25
N PRO A 127 -0.47 6.26 11.11
CA PRO A 127 0.22 5.20 11.84
C PRO A 127 -0.71 4.56 12.87
N VAL A 128 -0.37 3.34 13.27
CA VAL A 128 -1.04 2.69 14.40
C VAL A 128 -0.87 3.56 15.65
N PHE A 129 -1.98 3.88 16.31
CA PHE A 129 -1.99 4.79 17.45
C PHE A 129 -1.07 4.32 18.59
N ASN A 130 -1.23 3.07 19.03
CA ASN A 130 -0.41 2.48 20.08
C ASN A 130 0.51 1.42 19.48
N LEU A 131 1.80 1.72 19.42
CA LEU A 131 2.84 0.79 19.00
C LEU A 131 4.06 0.94 19.91
N GLY A 132 4.05 0.23 21.05
CA GLY A 132 5.04 0.37 22.10
C GLY A 132 6.48 0.15 21.64
N VAL A 133 6.72 -0.72 20.64
CA VAL A 133 8.07 -0.93 20.08
C VAL A 133 8.58 0.32 19.38
N ARG A 134 7.73 0.96 18.54
CA ARG A 134 8.06 2.23 17.87
C ARG A 134 8.30 3.32 18.89
N ASP A 135 7.37 3.50 19.84
CA ASP A 135 7.40 4.59 20.81
C ASP A 135 8.64 4.49 21.68
N LYS A 136 9.00 3.29 22.13
CA LYS A 136 10.23 3.01 22.89
C LYS A 136 11.49 3.26 22.06
N TRP A 137 11.50 2.84 20.78
CA TRP A 137 12.66 3.01 19.90
C TRP A 137 12.92 4.48 19.57
N VAL A 138 11.86 5.27 19.36
CA VAL A 138 11.94 6.72 19.11
C VAL A 138 12.19 7.50 20.39
N GLY A 139 11.94 6.91 21.55
CA GLY A 139 12.05 7.58 22.85
C GLY A 139 10.82 8.42 23.21
N TRP A 140 9.65 8.09 22.68
CA TRP A 140 8.41 8.78 22.99
C TRP A 140 7.78 8.25 24.28
N ASP A 141 7.55 9.17 25.22
CA ASP A 141 6.56 8.97 26.28
C ASP A 141 5.14 9.23 25.72
N LYS A 142 4.14 9.04 26.56
CA LYS A 142 2.73 9.21 26.17
C LYS A 142 2.40 10.64 25.70
N LYS A 143 3.04 11.65 26.30
CA LYS A 143 2.83 13.06 25.94
C LYS A 143 3.51 13.39 24.61
N ALA A 144 4.73 12.94 24.41
CA ALA A 144 5.45 13.09 23.15
C ALA A 144 4.77 12.34 22.00
N GLN A 145 4.24 11.12 22.25
CA GLN A 145 3.45 10.37 21.27
C GLN A 145 2.22 11.18 20.82
N GLN A 146 1.43 11.69 21.75
CA GLN A 146 0.24 12.48 21.42
C GLN A 146 0.55 13.73 20.62
N ALA A 147 1.65 14.41 20.93
CA ALA A 147 2.07 15.61 20.23
C ALA A 147 2.58 15.33 18.82
N ASN A 148 3.31 14.22 18.63
CA ASN A 148 4.07 13.98 17.41
C ASN A 148 3.42 12.99 16.42
N LEU A 149 2.46 12.18 16.86
CA LEU A 149 1.87 11.13 16.02
C LEU A 149 1.18 11.70 14.76
N SER A 150 0.64 12.91 14.84
CA SER A 150 0.03 13.62 13.71
C SER A 150 1.03 14.01 12.61
N HIS A 151 2.33 14.04 12.92
CA HIS A 151 3.40 14.36 11.97
C HIS A 151 3.97 13.13 11.25
N VAL A 152 3.51 11.94 11.62
CA VAL A 152 3.98 10.67 11.07
C VAL A 152 2.93 10.08 10.14
N MET A 153 3.38 9.44 9.08
CA MET A 153 2.56 8.56 8.24
C MET A 153 3.30 7.25 8.00
N ASP A 154 2.58 6.15 8.02
CA ASP A 154 3.09 4.82 7.69
C ASP A 154 2.81 4.47 6.23
N ALA A 155 3.77 3.84 5.58
CA ALA A 155 3.56 3.32 4.23
C ALA A 155 2.78 2.00 4.29
N PHE A 156 1.54 1.99 3.80
CA PHE A 156 0.73 0.76 3.69
C PHE A 156 0.90 0.07 2.32
N VAL A 157 1.38 0.80 1.32
CA VAL A 157 1.83 0.27 0.01
C VAL A 157 3.07 1.04 -0.38
N LEU A 158 4.14 0.32 -0.67
CA LEU A 158 5.39 0.92 -1.11
C LEU A 158 6.18 -0.08 -1.94
N GLY A 159 6.35 0.22 -3.21
CA GLY A 159 7.16 -0.62 -4.08
C GLY A 159 6.91 -0.43 -5.56
N ALA A 160 7.77 -1.06 -6.36
CA ALA A 160 7.67 -1.06 -7.81
C ALA A 160 6.83 -2.25 -8.32
N VAL A 161 6.20 -2.05 -9.48
CA VAL A 161 5.51 -3.13 -10.21
C VAL A 161 6.45 -3.76 -11.24
N PRO A 162 6.21 -5.04 -11.66
CA PRO A 162 6.95 -5.61 -12.78
C PRO A 162 6.73 -4.82 -14.08
N PRO A 163 7.75 -4.71 -14.95
CA PRO A 163 9.11 -5.26 -14.83
C PRO A 163 10.07 -4.37 -14.01
N TYR A 164 9.69 -3.15 -13.66
CA TYR A 164 10.54 -2.21 -12.91
C TYR A 164 11.02 -2.75 -11.55
N SER A 165 10.25 -3.62 -10.91
CA SER A 165 10.66 -4.26 -9.65
C SER A 165 11.92 -5.11 -9.79
N GLN A 166 12.17 -5.67 -10.98
CA GLN A 166 13.37 -6.47 -11.31
C GLN A 166 14.61 -5.60 -11.51
N LEU A 167 14.43 -4.30 -11.78
CA LEU A 167 15.49 -3.31 -11.98
C LEU A 167 15.82 -2.52 -10.71
N LEU A 168 15.50 -3.04 -9.52
CA LEU A 168 15.69 -2.39 -8.22
C LEU A 168 14.91 -1.07 -8.05
N CYS A 169 13.93 -0.77 -8.91
CA CYS A 169 13.11 0.43 -8.79
C CYS A 169 12.26 0.48 -7.51
N GLY A 170 12.13 -0.61 -6.77
CA GLY A 170 11.53 -0.60 -5.43
C GLY A 170 12.27 0.34 -4.47
N LYS A 171 13.61 0.41 -4.53
CA LYS A 171 14.41 1.37 -3.77
C LYS A 171 14.17 2.81 -4.23
N LEU A 172 14.10 3.04 -5.54
CA LEU A 172 13.76 4.34 -6.12
C LEU A 172 12.39 4.83 -5.58
N VAL A 173 11.36 3.99 -5.65
CA VAL A 173 10.01 4.30 -5.13
C VAL A 173 10.06 4.63 -3.64
N ALA A 174 10.83 3.87 -2.84
CA ALA A 174 10.98 4.13 -1.42
C ALA A 174 11.65 5.49 -1.13
N MET A 175 12.67 5.86 -1.90
CA MET A 175 13.35 7.17 -1.76
C MET A 175 12.43 8.34 -2.11
N LEU A 176 11.52 8.17 -3.08
CA LEU A 176 10.57 9.20 -3.50
C LEU A 176 9.54 9.57 -2.43
N VAL A 177 9.33 8.72 -1.41
CA VAL A 177 8.47 9.06 -0.26
C VAL A 177 8.93 10.33 0.47
N ALA A 178 10.25 10.57 0.53
CA ALA A 178 10.83 11.75 1.15
C ALA A 178 10.89 12.99 0.24
N SER A 179 10.30 12.93 -0.95
CA SER A 179 10.33 14.01 -1.93
C SER A 179 9.56 15.26 -1.50
N LYS A 180 9.84 16.39 -2.15
CA LYS A 180 9.10 17.65 -1.94
C LYS A 180 7.62 17.51 -2.34
N GLU A 181 7.35 16.73 -3.38
CA GLU A 181 6.01 16.48 -3.93
C GLU A 181 5.10 15.82 -2.89
N VAL A 182 5.59 14.78 -2.22
CA VAL A 182 4.85 14.09 -1.14
C VAL A 182 4.61 15.02 0.04
N ARG A 183 5.65 15.75 0.48
CA ARG A 183 5.53 16.73 1.58
C ARG A 183 4.55 17.86 1.25
N ASN A 184 4.59 18.38 0.03
CA ASN A 184 3.68 19.41 -0.42
C ASN A 184 2.23 18.91 -0.52
N ALA A 185 2.01 17.69 -0.99
CA ALA A 185 0.69 17.08 -1.01
C ALA A 185 0.13 16.89 0.40
N PHE A 186 0.97 16.46 1.35
CA PHE A 186 0.60 16.36 2.76
C PHE A 186 0.19 17.74 3.31
N LYS A 187 1.03 18.77 3.15
CA LYS A 187 0.72 20.12 3.58
C LYS A 187 -0.58 20.62 2.97
N ARG A 188 -0.75 20.53 1.66
CA ARG A 188 -1.94 20.99 0.95
C ARG A 188 -3.22 20.32 1.46
N LYS A 189 -3.15 19.02 1.78
CA LYS A 189 -4.33 18.24 2.17
C LYS A 189 -4.68 18.34 3.65
N TYR A 190 -3.68 18.52 4.53
CA TYR A 190 -3.86 18.37 5.97
C TYR A 190 -3.50 19.60 6.81
N THR A 191 -2.87 20.66 6.24
CA THR A 191 -2.53 21.89 6.97
C THR A 191 -3.69 22.88 7.06
N GLY A 192 -4.78 22.71 6.31
CA GLY A 192 -5.99 23.52 6.43
C GLY A 192 -6.91 23.12 7.59
N GLN A 193 -6.76 21.96 8.13
CA GLN A 193 -7.24 21.59 9.45
C GLN A 193 -6.12 21.99 10.39
N GLN A 194 -6.37 22.83 11.39
CA GLN A 194 -5.39 23.16 12.44
C GLN A 194 -4.81 21.85 12.96
N THR A 195 -3.94 21.31 12.22
CA THR A 195 -3.06 20.26 12.64
C THR A 195 -2.07 21.00 13.48
N LEU A 196 -2.16 20.80 14.75
CA LEU A 196 -1.01 20.83 15.59
C LEU A 196 0.01 19.92 14.92
N ILE A 197 0.73 20.47 13.98
CA ILE A 197 1.92 19.89 13.38
C ILE A 197 3.09 20.37 14.21
#